data_7f5839c8de74d30aa16a597bfc179fd4
#
_entry.id   7f5839c8de74d30aa16a597bfc179fd4
#
_cell.length_a   1.000
_cell.length_b   1.000
_cell.length_c   1.000
_cell.angle_alpha   90.00
_cell.angle_beta   90.00
_cell.angle_gamma   90.00
#
_symmetry.space_group_name_H-M   'P 1'
#
loop_
_entity.id
_entity.type
_entity.pdbx_description
1 polymer ?
#
loop_
_entity_poly.entity_id
_entity_poly.type
_entity_poly.pdbx_seq_one_letter_code
_entity_poly.pdbx_strand_id
1 'polypeptide(L)'
;GWVGYRSRLSMLAADLAELKRTPFPMRVERVPVIGNPERFGLLYVLEGSRLGGAMIGRHLTKSQLAKNMYSGVPQHFFADHQSAEHWQSFWVALTAQQFNEAELERVVAGAHAGFSVYLNHLNDCLRER
;
A
#
# COMPACT_ATOMS: atom_id res chain seq x y z
N GLY A 1 9.67 -1.98 17.58
CA GLY A 1 8.24 -2.05 17.29
C GLY A 1 7.80 -1.18 16.12
N TRP A 2 6.54 -1.23 15.80
CA TRP A 2 5.97 -0.39 14.76
C TRP A 2 5.91 1.07 15.23
N VAL A 3 6.47 1.97 14.45
CA VAL A 3 6.60 3.39 14.80
C VAL A 3 5.70 4.30 13.95
N GLY A 4 4.76 3.72 13.24
CA GLY A 4 3.84 4.44 12.37
C GLY A 4 4.09 4.15 10.90
N TYR A 5 3.14 4.57 10.06
CA TYR A 5 3.24 4.41 8.62
C TYR A 5 4.27 5.38 8.04
N ARG A 6 5.14 4.87 7.19
CA ARG A 6 6.11 5.67 6.44
C ARG A 6 5.66 5.76 4.98
N SER A 7 5.49 6.96 4.49
CA SER A 7 5.11 7.18 3.10
C SER A 7 6.17 6.64 2.13
N ARG A 8 5.72 6.03 1.05
CA ARG A 8 6.55 5.52 -0.03
C ARG A 8 6.44 6.35 -1.31
N LEU A 9 5.87 7.56 -1.19
CA LEU A 9 5.70 8.44 -2.35
C LEU A 9 7.02 8.80 -3.03
N SER A 10 8.09 8.98 -2.27
CA SER A 10 9.42 9.26 -2.83
C SER A 10 9.93 8.11 -3.70
N MET A 11 9.65 6.86 -3.33
CA MET A 11 10.02 5.68 -4.10
C MET A 11 9.24 5.60 -5.41
N LEU A 12 7.94 5.87 -5.37
CA LEU A 12 7.11 5.95 -6.57
C LEU A 12 7.55 7.09 -7.49
N ALA A 13 7.87 8.24 -6.92
CA ALA A 13 8.36 9.39 -7.69
C ALA A 13 9.67 9.06 -8.40
N ALA A 14 10.59 8.36 -7.73
CA ALA A 14 11.85 7.91 -8.32
C ALA A 14 11.61 6.95 -9.49
N ASP A 15 10.72 5.97 -9.32
CA ASP A 15 10.39 5.01 -10.38
C ASP A 15 9.76 5.72 -11.60
N LEU A 16 8.83 6.63 -11.38
CA LEU A 16 8.20 7.39 -12.46
C LEU A 16 9.20 8.27 -13.18
N ALA A 17 10.13 8.91 -12.46
CA ALA A 17 11.17 9.73 -13.06
C ALA A 17 12.10 8.90 -13.96
N GLU A 18 12.50 7.71 -13.53
CA GLU A 18 13.31 6.80 -14.34
C GLU A 18 12.55 6.32 -15.59
N LEU A 19 11.24 6.10 -15.49
CA LEU A 19 10.39 5.75 -16.61
C LEU A 19 10.06 6.95 -17.50
N LYS A 20 10.48 8.15 -17.13
CA LYS A 20 10.14 9.41 -17.82
C LYS A 20 8.63 9.59 -17.95
N ARG A 21 7.91 9.25 -16.86
CA ARG A 21 6.46 9.38 -16.78
C ARG A 21 6.09 10.40 -15.71
N THR A 22 4.98 11.09 -15.94
CA THR A 22 4.37 11.97 -14.94
C THR A 22 3.27 11.21 -14.19
N PRO A 23 3.01 11.57 -12.93
CA PRO A 23 1.87 10.99 -12.21
C PRO A 23 0.57 11.23 -12.95
N PHE A 24 -0.30 10.23 -12.97
CA PHE A 24 -1.64 10.36 -13.50
C PHE A 24 -2.44 11.36 -12.64
N PRO A 25 -3.10 12.38 -13.22
CA PRO A 25 -3.89 13.30 -12.43
C PRO A 25 -5.11 12.59 -11.85
N MET A 26 -5.17 12.51 -10.53
CA MET A 26 -6.23 11.81 -9.80
C MET A 26 -6.92 12.77 -8.85
N ARG A 27 -8.22 12.53 -8.64
CA ARG A 27 -8.95 13.23 -7.59
C ARG A 27 -8.42 12.80 -6.23
N VAL A 28 -8.24 13.77 -5.35
CA VAL A 28 -7.93 13.48 -3.96
C VAL A 28 -9.22 13.05 -3.27
N GLU A 29 -9.28 11.79 -2.85
CA GLU A 29 -10.38 11.30 -2.03
C GLU A 29 -9.99 11.40 -0.56
N ARG A 30 -10.91 11.96 0.23
CA ARG A 30 -10.74 11.98 1.68
C ARG A 30 -11.41 10.74 2.27
N VAL A 31 -10.62 9.93 2.97
CA VAL A 31 -11.15 8.81 3.74
C VAL A 31 -11.57 9.35 5.10
N PRO A 32 -12.85 9.21 5.49
CA PRO A 32 -13.29 9.66 6.82
C PRO A 32 -12.63 8.79 7.89
N VAL A 33 -11.80 9.41 8.71
CA VAL A 33 -11.16 8.78 9.87
C VAL A 33 -11.76 9.38 11.13
N ILE A 34 -12.78 8.72 11.66
CA ILE A 34 -13.55 9.21 12.80
C ILE A 34 -12.77 9.00 14.10
N GLY A 35 -12.00 7.91 14.21
CA GLY A 35 -11.26 7.59 15.41
C GLY A 35 -10.16 6.58 15.17
N ASN A 36 -9.58 6.09 16.26
CA ASN A 36 -8.45 5.16 16.24
C ASN A 36 -8.77 3.83 15.55
N PRO A 37 -9.94 3.19 15.75
CA PRO A 37 -10.27 1.95 15.07
C PRO A 37 -10.24 2.08 13.54
N GLU A 38 -10.89 3.11 12.98
CA GLU A 38 -10.91 3.34 11.53
C GLU A 38 -9.50 3.63 10.99
N ARG A 39 -8.69 4.35 11.77
CA ARG A 39 -7.30 4.62 11.41
C ARG A 39 -6.50 3.33 11.29
N PHE A 40 -6.63 2.40 12.21
CA PHE A 40 -5.96 1.11 12.14
C PHE A 40 -6.45 0.27 10.96
N GLY A 41 -7.73 0.35 10.62
CA GLY A 41 -8.26 -0.28 9.41
C GLY A 41 -7.63 0.26 8.13
N LEU A 42 -7.51 1.58 8.02
CA LEU A 42 -6.84 2.20 6.88
C LEU A 42 -5.36 1.82 6.82
N LEU A 43 -4.69 1.82 7.97
CA LEU A 43 -3.28 1.41 8.07
C LEU A 43 -3.08 -0.05 7.69
N TYR A 44 -4.03 -0.93 7.99
CA TYR A 44 -4.02 -2.32 7.55
C TYR A 44 -3.88 -2.42 6.02
N VAL A 45 -4.64 -1.61 5.29
CA VAL A 45 -4.57 -1.59 3.83
C VAL A 45 -3.22 -1.07 3.34
N LEU A 46 -2.73 0.03 3.93
CA LEU A 46 -1.47 0.64 3.53
C LEU A 46 -0.27 -0.26 3.83
N GLU A 47 -0.22 -0.84 5.01
CA GLU A 47 0.87 -1.74 5.41
C GLU A 47 0.82 -3.07 4.66
N GLY A 48 -0.39 -3.59 4.42
CA GLY A 48 -0.59 -4.79 3.61
C GLY A 48 -0.18 -4.59 2.15
N SER A 49 -0.44 -3.43 1.58
CA SER A 49 -0.01 -3.12 0.22
C SER A 49 1.52 -3.06 0.09
N ARG A 50 2.21 -2.67 1.14
CA ARG A 50 3.67 -2.70 1.21
C ARG A 50 4.20 -4.13 1.13
N LEU A 51 3.60 -5.03 1.89
CA LEU A 51 3.96 -6.45 1.86
C LEU A 51 3.66 -7.06 0.49
N GLY A 52 2.49 -6.80 -0.06
CA GLY A 52 2.10 -7.26 -1.40
C GLY A 52 3.02 -6.72 -2.49
N GLY A 53 3.40 -5.45 -2.41
CA GLY A 53 4.35 -4.83 -3.32
C GLY A 53 5.71 -5.52 -3.32
N ALA A 54 6.22 -5.91 -2.14
CA ALA A 54 7.47 -6.65 -2.02
C ALA A 54 7.38 -8.04 -2.68
N MET A 55 6.25 -8.71 -2.57
CA MET A 55 6.00 -9.99 -3.25
C MET A 55 6.00 -9.82 -4.78
N ILE A 56 5.36 -8.78 -5.29
CA ILE A 56 5.38 -8.44 -6.71
C ILE A 56 6.80 -8.18 -7.19
N GLY A 57 7.56 -7.38 -6.45
CA GLY A 57 8.96 -7.08 -6.79
C GLY A 57 9.83 -8.33 -6.89
N ARG A 58 9.69 -9.26 -5.95
CA ARG A 58 10.39 -10.54 -6.00
C ARG A 58 9.99 -11.39 -7.20
N HIS A 59 8.70 -11.41 -7.52
CA HIS A 59 8.21 -12.11 -8.71
C HIS A 59 8.80 -11.53 -9.99
N LEU A 60 8.78 -10.21 -10.14
CA LEU A 60 9.36 -9.53 -11.30
C LEU A 60 10.86 -9.83 -11.45
N THR A 61 11.59 -9.89 -10.35
CA THR A 61 13.03 -10.20 -10.36
C THR A 61 13.32 -11.64 -10.79
N LYS A 62 12.47 -12.59 -10.39
CA LYS A 62 12.67 -14.02 -10.66
C LYS A 62 12.10 -14.48 -11.98
N SER A 63 11.10 -13.81 -12.52
CA SER A 63 10.43 -14.22 -13.75
C SER A 63 11.34 -14.04 -14.97
N GLN A 64 11.54 -15.09 -15.76
CA GLN A 64 12.31 -15.01 -17.00
C GLN A 64 11.64 -14.10 -18.02
N LEU A 65 10.32 -14.16 -18.11
CA LEU A 65 9.53 -13.27 -18.96
C LEU A 65 9.68 -11.82 -18.50
N ALA A 66 9.58 -11.57 -17.20
CA ALA A 66 9.76 -10.25 -16.65
C ALA A 66 11.19 -9.72 -16.88
N LYS A 67 12.23 -10.57 -16.73
CA LYS A 67 13.61 -10.19 -17.05
C LYS A 67 13.77 -9.73 -18.49
N ASN A 68 13.13 -10.42 -19.42
CA ASN A 68 13.21 -10.09 -20.84
C ASN A 68 12.41 -8.84 -21.20
N MET A 69 11.22 -8.67 -20.62
CA MET A 69 10.32 -7.56 -20.91
C MET A 69 10.56 -6.32 -20.06
N TYR A 70 11.01 -6.52 -18.83
CA TYR A 70 11.12 -5.46 -17.82
C TYR A 70 12.55 -5.30 -17.29
N SER A 71 13.53 -5.83 -18.00
CA SER A 71 14.94 -5.57 -17.68
C SER A 71 15.20 -4.07 -17.68
N GLY A 72 15.66 -3.55 -16.55
CA GLY A 72 15.87 -2.11 -16.38
C GLY A 72 14.64 -1.33 -15.95
N VAL A 73 13.50 -1.98 -15.70
CA VAL A 73 12.34 -1.32 -15.08
C VAL A 73 12.68 -0.97 -13.64
N PRO A 74 12.55 0.31 -13.25
CA PRO A 74 12.82 0.71 -11.88
C PRO A 74 11.84 0.07 -10.91
N GLN A 75 12.33 -0.37 -9.74
CA GLN A 75 11.56 -1.10 -8.74
C GLN A 75 11.79 -0.56 -7.33
N HIS A 76 12.05 0.73 -7.16
CA HIS A 76 12.28 1.32 -5.84
C HIS A 76 11.08 1.09 -4.92
N PHE A 77 9.87 1.26 -5.44
CA PHE A 77 8.63 1.04 -4.69
C PHE A 77 8.42 -0.43 -4.30
N PHE A 78 8.78 -1.35 -5.19
CA PHE A 78 8.57 -2.78 -4.96
C PHE A 78 9.75 -3.48 -4.25
N ALA A 79 10.89 -2.82 -4.12
CA ALA A 79 12.09 -3.39 -3.52
C ALA A 79 12.16 -3.08 -2.02
N ASP A 80 11.19 -3.58 -1.25
CA ASP A 80 11.15 -3.39 0.20
C ASP A 80 11.61 -4.66 0.94
N HIS A 81 12.83 -4.64 1.43
CA HIS A 81 13.43 -5.79 2.12
C HIS A 81 12.96 -5.95 3.57
N GLN A 82 12.29 -4.94 4.15
CA GLN A 82 11.84 -4.95 5.55
C GLN A 82 10.33 -5.14 5.68
N SER A 83 9.64 -5.44 4.60
CA SER A 83 8.17 -5.48 4.57
C SER A 83 7.57 -6.50 5.56
N ALA A 84 8.17 -7.68 5.69
CA ALA A 84 7.66 -8.72 6.60
C ALA A 84 7.80 -8.32 8.06
N GLU A 85 8.95 -7.77 8.47
CA GLU A 85 9.16 -7.28 9.84
C GLU A 85 8.24 -6.12 10.17
N HIS A 86 8.06 -5.22 9.21
CA HIS A 86 7.19 -4.07 9.36
C HIS A 86 5.73 -4.48 9.53
N TRP A 87 5.30 -5.46 8.76
CA TRP A 87 3.97 -6.04 8.85
C TRP A 87 3.72 -6.72 10.21
N GLN A 88 4.69 -7.51 10.68
CA GLN A 88 4.60 -8.12 12.01
C GLN A 88 4.52 -7.08 13.11
N SER A 89 5.33 -6.03 13.03
CA SER A 89 5.31 -4.94 14.00
C SER A 89 3.96 -4.22 14.02
N PHE A 90 3.35 -4.03 12.86
CA PHE A 90 2.00 -3.47 12.73
C PHE A 90 0.96 -4.36 13.42
N TRP A 91 1.02 -5.69 13.20
CA TRP A 91 0.11 -6.63 13.86
C TRP A 91 0.22 -6.57 15.38
N VAL A 92 1.43 -6.50 15.90
CA VAL A 92 1.65 -6.32 17.34
C VAL A 92 1.01 -5.03 17.82
N ALA A 93 1.18 -3.94 17.11
CA ALA A 93 0.57 -2.65 17.46
C ALA A 93 -0.96 -2.70 17.40
N LEU A 94 -1.53 -3.36 16.40
CA LEU A 94 -2.98 -3.52 16.27
C LEU A 94 -3.56 -4.33 17.42
N THR A 95 -2.96 -5.47 17.75
CA THR A 95 -3.45 -6.32 18.85
C THR A 95 -3.26 -5.64 20.21
N ALA A 96 -2.23 -4.82 20.38
CA ALA A 96 -2.00 -4.06 21.61
C ALA A 96 -3.10 -3.02 21.89
N GLN A 97 -3.88 -2.63 20.89
CA GLN A 97 -5.00 -1.70 21.10
C GLN A 97 -6.14 -2.30 21.91
N GLN A 98 -6.26 -3.63 21.96
CA GLN A 98 -7.31 -4.35 22.68
C GLN A 98 -8.72 -3.84 22.34
N PHE A 99 -8.98 -3.62 21.07
CA PHE A 99 -10.28 -3.17 20.60
C PHE A 99 -11.37 -4.18 20.96
N ASN A 100 -12.52 -3.69 21.42
CA ASN A 100 -13.70 -4.52 21.63
C ASN A 100 -14.37 -4.88 20.29
N GLU A 101 -15.41 -5.69 20.33
CA GLU A 101 -16.11 -6.14 19.11
C GLU A 101 -16.63 -4.99 18.26
N ALA A 102 -17.26 -4.00 18.88
CA ALA A 102 -17.79 -2.83 18.16
C ALA A 102 -16.65 -2.00 17.51
N GLU A 103 -15.53 -1.85 18.20
CA GLU A 103 -14.36 -1.17 17.68
C GLU A 103 -13.70 -1.96 16.53
N LEU A 104 -13.68 -3.30 16.63
CA LEU A 104 -13.18 -4.14 15.54
C LEU A 104 -14.03 -4.02 14.27
N GLU A 105 -15.34 -3.88 14.40
CA GLU A 105 -16.21 -3.58 13.25
C GLU A 105 -15.83 -2.25 12.59
N ARG A 106 -15.45 -1.26 13.38
CA ARG A 106 -14.96 0.03 12.89
C ARG A 106 -13.59 -0.09 12.21
N VAL A 107 -12.70 -0.97 12.72
CA VAL A 107 -11.44 -1.30 12.04
C VAL A 107 -11.74 -1.87 10.65
N VAL A 108 -12.65 -2.81 10.54
CA VAL A 108 -13.06 -3.39 9.26
C VAL A 108 -13.64 -2.33 8.33
N ALA A 109 -14.46 -1.43 8.85
CA ALA A 109 -15.01 -0.32 8.04
C ALA A 109 -13.90 0.59 7.49
N GLY A 110 -12.88 0.89 8.30
CA GLY A 110 -11.71 1.66 7.86
C GLY A 110 -10.92 0.96 6.75
N ALA A 111 -10.75 -0.35 6.87
CA ALA A 111 -10.10 -1.16 5.84
C ALA A 111 -10.91 -1.16 4.53
N HIS A 112 -12.22 -1.33 4.61
CA HIS A 112 -13.11 -1.24 3.44
C HIS A 112 -13.01 0.11 2.75
N ALA A 113 -13.00 1.20 3.50
CA ALA A 113 -12.82 2.54 2.95
C ALA A 113 -11.49 2.68 2.20
N GLY A 114 -10.41 2.16 2.75
CA GLY A 114 -9.09 2.15 2.11
C GLY A 114 -9.07 1.36 0.80
N PHE A 115 -9.63 0.16 0.79
CA PHE A 115 -9.74 -0.65 -0.42
C PHE A 115 -10.61 0.01 -1.48
N SER A 116 -11.69 0.70 -1.09
CA SER A 116 -12.55 1.42 -2.01
C SER A 116 -11.81 2.55 -2.73
N VAL A 117 -10.94 3.27 -2.04
CA VAL A 117 -10.09 4.29 -2.66
C VAL A 117 -9.19 3.68 -3.73
N TYR A 118 -8.51 2.58 -3.41
CA TYR A 118 -7.67 1.86 -4.39
C TYR A 118 -8.47 1.41 -5.60
N LEU A 119 -9.62 0.79 -5.39
CA LEU A 119 -10.46 0.29 -6.46
C LEU A 119 -10.95 1.42 -7.37
N ASN A 120 -11.38 2.54 -6.80
CA ASN A 120 -11.84 3.70 -7.57
C ASN A 120 -10.71 4.26 -8.43
N HIS A 121 -9.51 4.37 -7.87
CA HIS A 121 -8.35 4.85 -8.61
C HIS A 121 -7.93 3.91 -9.74
N LEU A 122 -7.95 2.60 -9.50
CA LEU A 122 -7.67 1.62 -10.56
C LEU A 122 -8.70 1.68 -11.68
N ASN A 123 -9.97 1.81 -11.34
CA ASN A 123 -11.05 1.95 -12.32
C ASN A 123 -10.89 3.23 -13.16
N ASP A 124 -10.52 4.34 -12.53
CA ASP A 124 -10.26 5.59 -13.22
C ASP A 124 -9.07 5.44 -14.20
N CYS A 125 -8.00 4.80 -13.78
CA CYS A 125 -6.85 4.53 -14.65
C CYS A 125 -7.23 3.66 -15.86
N LEU A 126 -8.10 2.66 -15.66
CA LEU A 126 -8.55 1.79 -16.75
C LEU A 126 -9.44 2.50 -17.76
N ARG A 127 -10.24 3.48 -17.32
CA ARG A 127 -11.10 4.28 -18.22
C ARG A 127 -10.32 5.22 -19.13
N GLU A 128 -9.16 5.69 -18.67
CA GLU A 128 -8.32 6.64 -19.41
C GLU A 128 -7.44 5.99 -20.49
N ARG A 129 -7.55 4.69 -20.68
CA ARG A 129 -6.82 3.97 -21.73
C ARG A 129 -7.44 4.14 -23.11
#